data_a3d25a7ec7847de4e56190a4a800ed45
#
_entry.id   a3d25a7ec7847de4e56190a4a800ed45
#
_cell.length_a   1.000
_cell.length_b   1.000
_cell.length_c   1.000
_cell.angle_alpha   90.00
_cell.angle_beta   90.00
_cell.angle_gamma   90.00
#
_symmetry.space_group_name_H-M   'P 1'
#
loop_
_entity.id
_entity.type
_entity.pdbx_description
1 polymer ?
#
loop_
_entity_poly.entity_id
_entity_poly.type
_entity_poly.pdbx_seq_one_letter_code
_entity_poly.pdbx_strand_id
1 'polypeptide(L)'
;MIASALALLLMQVGPAPTSTTFPDIPDETRERARQTNAENVPATAHAASGKLAECVTMAAEDAEAASDMAQKWRETAETQLELAQSAHCLGLALVRLDDFEGAQQAFDLAAGEVPDGAPAYQARLSAMSGNAAMAQGKPAIGELAFGRAVSYAAEAGDTVLSASVSVDRARALVALGRNXEAXKALAEARTSDPANARAWLLSATLSRRLERLGEAQEQIAQAATLAPQXPAVGLEAGVIAALSGREEEARRSFDSVLLVAPESDEATRARAYLEQLKP
;
A
#
# COMPACT_ATOMS: atom_id res chain seq x y z
N MET A 1 23.10 -24.79 16.09
CA MET A 1 22.17 -25.41 15.15
C MET A 1 20.72 -25.11 15.50
N ILE A 2 20.36 -23.81 15.58
CA ILE A 2 18.99 -23.36 15.94
C ILE A 2 18.41 -22.39 14.85
N ALA A 3 19.04 -22.39 13.68
CA ALA A 3 18.63 -21.40 12.64
C ALA A 3 17.51 -21.88 11.70
N SER A 4 16.98 -23.09 11.86
CA SER A 4 16.10 -23.69 10.84
C SER A 4 14.60 -23.72 11.15
N ALA A 5 14.16 -23.22 12.31
CA ALA A 5 12.77 -23.40 12.74
C ALA A 5 11.85 -22.17 12.53
N LEU A 6 12.37 -21.04 12.03
CA LEU A 6 11.61 -19.78 11.96
C LEU A 6 10.96 -19.50 10.59
N ALA A 7 11.01 -20.42 9.65
CA ALA A 7 10.68 -20.14 8.25
C ALA A 7 9.26 -20.55 7.79
N LEU A 8 8.43 -21.12 8.65
CA LEU A 8 7.22 -21.81 8.18
C LEU A 8 5.88 -21.31 8.74
N LEU A 9 5.74 -20.02 9.01
CA LEU A 9 4.43 -19.50 9.47
C LEU A 9 3.95 -18.29 8.67
N LEU A 10 3.93 -18.42 7.35
CA LEU A 10 3.28 -17.42 6.48
C LEU A 10 2.57 -18.15 5.34
N MET A 11 1.29 -18.06 5.32
CA MET A 11 0.33 -18.29 4.23
C MET A 11 -0.80 -19.24 4.58
N GLN A 12 -1.92 -18.66 4.98
CA GLN A 12 -3.21 -19.27 4.72
C GLN A 12 -4.07 -18.23 3.99
N VAL A 13 -4.28 -18.46 2.71
CA VAL A 13 -5.17 -17.67 1.87
C VAL A 13 -6.46 -18.48 1.68
N GLY A 14 -7.58 -17.91 2.04
CA GLY A 14 -8.90 -18.51 1.84
C GLY A 14 -9.35 -18.45 0.36
N PRO A 15 -10.43 -19.15 -0.01
CA PRO A 15 -10.90 -19.21 -1.39
C PRO A 15 -11.42 -17.86 -1.91
N ALA A 16 -11.11 -17.56 -3.17
CA ALA A 16 -11.47 -16.31 -3.84
C ALA A 16 -12.97 -16.25 -4.19
N PRO A 17 -13.62 -15.10 -4.02
CA PRO A 17 -14.99 -14.89 -4.48
C PRO A 17 -15.08 -14.82 -6.02
N THR A 18 -16.25 -15.12 -6.54
CA THR A 18 -16.53 -15.13 -7.99
C THR A 18 -16.53 -13.72 -8.59
N SER A 19 -15.84 -13.55 -9.71
CA SER A 19 -15.67 -12.25 -10.38
C SER A 19 -17.00 -11.65 -10.87
N THR A 20 -17.23 -10.40 -10.45
CA THR A 20 -18.29 -9.56 -11.02
C THR A 20 -17.80 -8.90 -12.31
N THR A 21 -18.49 -9.11 -13.40
CA THR A 21 -18.23 -8.42 -14.68
C THR A 21 -18.69 -6.96 -14.57
N PHE A 22 -17.79 -6.02 -14.87
CA PHE A 22 -18.12 -4.60 -14.95
C PHE A 22 -19.18 -4.36 -16.03
N PRO A 23 -20.24 -3.61 -15.75
CA PRO A 23 -21.11 -3.16 -16.81
C PRO A 23 -20.31 -2.23 -17.75
N ASP A 24 -20.37 -2.51 -19.03
CA ASP A 24 -19.71 -1.71 -20.06
C ASP A 24 -20.35 -0.32 -20.11
N ILE A 25 -19.56 0.73 -19.97
CA ILE A 25 -20.07 2.09 -20.05
C ILE A 25 -20.35 2.38 -21.53
N PRO A 26 -21.55 2.86 -21.86
CA PRO A 26 -21.84 3.24 -23.24
C PRO A 26 -20.80 4.22 -23.78
N ASP A 27 -20.33 3.99 -25.00
CA ASP A 27 -19.33 4.87 -25.66
C ASP A 27 -19.78 6.33 -25.69
N GLU A 28 -21.09 6.56 -25.79
CA GLU A 28 -21.69 7.90 -25.76
C GLU A 28 -21.38 8.67 -24.44
N THR A 29 -21.36 7.96 -23.31
CA THR A 29 -21.03 8.56 -22.00
C THR A 29 -19.56 8.94 -21.95
N ARG A 30 -18.68 8.06 -22.45
CA ARG A 30 -17.24 8.34 -22.54
C ARG A 30 -16.94 9.53 -23.47
N GLU A 31 -17.59 9.58 -24.62
CA GLU A 31 -17.44 10.65 -25.60
C GLU A 31 -17.93 12.00 -25.05
N ARG A 32 -19.08 12.03 -24.39
CA ARG A 32 -19.64 13.21 -23.73
C ARG A 32 -18.68 13.75 -22.66
N ALA A 33 -18.14 12.85 -21.83
CA ALA A 33 -17.20 13.22 -20.78
C ALA A 33 -15.87 13.79 -21.34
N ARG A 34 -15.40 13.28 -22.48
CA ARG A 34 -14.21 13.81 -23.17
C ARG A 34 -14.43 15.19 -23.74
N GLN A 35 -15.59 15.46 -24.31
CA GLN A 35 -15.94 16.74 -24.92
C GLN A 35 -16.07 17.86 -23.89
N THR A 36 -16.64 17.58 -22.70
CA THR A 36 -16.81 18.58 -21.64
C THR A 36 -15.48 18.98 -20.99
N ASN A 37 -14.47 18.09 -21.00
CA ASN A 37 -13.16 18.38 -20.38
C ASN A 37 -12.25 19.27 -21.25
N ALA A 38 -12.50 19.37 -22.57
CA ALA A 38 -11.67 20.20 -23.44
C ALA A 38 -11.78 21.71 -23.13
N GLU A 39 -12.80 22.12 -22.36
CA GLU A 39 -13.09 23.54 -22.14
C GLU A 39 -12.78 24.08 -20.74
N ASN A 40 -12.63 23.25 -19.70
CA ASN A 40 -12.41 23.75 -18.32
C ASN A 40 -11.80 22.72 -17.36
N VAL A 41 -10.50 22.66 -17.27
CA VAL A 41 -9.84 21.96 -16.15
C VAL A 41 -9.15 22.99 -15.24
N PRO A 42 -9.75 23.34 -14.09
CA PRO A 42 -8.99 24.12 -13.10
C PRO A 42 -7.90 23.22 -12.47
N ALA A 43 -6.76 23.83 -12.16
CA ALA A 43 -5.61 23.17 -11.51
C ALA A 43 -5.91 22.60 -10.11
N THR A 44 -7.15 22.68 -9.66
CA THR A 44 -7.63 22.23 -8.34
C THR A 44 -8.37 20.88 -8.38
N ALA A 45 -8.20 20.10 -9.45
CA ALA A 45 -8.84 18.77 -9.60
C ALA A 45 -8.40 17.72 -8.56
N HIS A 46 -7.75 18.15 -7.48
CA HIS A 46 -7.22 17.26 -6.45
C HIS A 46 -8.14 17.14 -5.24
N ALA A 47 -9.10 18.04 -5.09
CA ALA A 47 -10.09 17.93 -4.02
C ALA A 47 -11.15 16.90 -4.43
N ALA A 48 -11.42 15.95 -3.58
CA ALA A 48 -12.55 15.04 -3.78
C ALA A 48 -13.81 15.90 -3.98
N SER A 49 -14.58 15.65 -5.03
CA SER A 49 -15.91 16.28 -5.18
C SER A 49 -16.77 15.87 -3.97
N GLY A 50 -17.81 16.61 -3.70
CA GLY A 50 -18.76 16.26 -2.64
C GLY A 50 -19.28 14.82 -2.78
N LYS A 51 -19.56 14.37 -4.01
CA LYS A 51 -19.99 12.99 -4.29
C LYS A 51 -18.93 11.95 -3.93
N LEU A 52 -17.65 12.20 -4.22
CA LEU A 52 -16.58 11.24 -3.86
C LEU A 52 -16.44 11.17 -2.33
N ALA A 53 -16.49 12.30 -1.63
CA ALA A 53 -16.39 12.32 -0.17
C ALA A 53 -17.59 11.55 0.46
N GLU A 54 -18.79 11.75 -0.07
CA GLU A 54 -20.01 11.01 0.32
C GLU A 54 -19.81 9.51 0.11
N CYS A 55 -19.30 9.11 -1.06
CA CYS A 55 -19.03 7.72 -1.37
C CYS A 55 -18.00 7.09 -0.40
N VAL A 56 -16.90 7.79 -0.12
CA VAL A 56 -15.85 7.31 0.81
C VAL A 56 -16.47 7.02 2.19
N THR A 57 -17.34 7.91 2.66
CA THR A 57 -18.06 7.72 3.93
C THR A 57 -19.00 6.51 3.84
N MET A 58 -19.80 6.45 2.78
CA MET A 58 -20.74 5.36 2.54
C MET A 58 -20.04 4.00 2.44
N ALA A 59 -18.91 3.94 1.75
CA ALA A 59 -18.14 2.69 1.61
C ALA A 59 -17.63 2.15 2.96
N ALA A 60 -17.41 3.04 3.93
CA ALA A 60 -17.01 2.63 5.28
C ALA A 60 -18.19 2.07 6.11
N GLU A 61 -19.40 2.54 5.82
CA GLU A 61 -20.63 2.20 6.59
C GLU A 61 -21.46 1.11 5.90
N ASP A 62 -21.61 1.19 4.57
CA ASP A 62 -22.44 0.30 3.75
C ASP A 62 -21.81 0.20 2.35
N ALA A 63 -20.94 -0.79 2.18
CA ALA A 63 -20.18 -0.96 0.93
C ALA A 63 -21.07 -1.35 -0.26
N GLU A 64 -22.16 -2.08 -0.03
CA GLU A 64 -23.10 -2.43 -1.10
C GLU A 64 -23.81 -1.17 -1.62
N ALA A 65 -24.31 -0.32 -0.72
CA ALA A 65 -24.92 0.95 -1.09
C ALA A 65 -23.93 1.88 -1.82
N ALA A 66 -22.66 1.90 -1.39
CA ALA A 66 -21.62 2.68 -2.06
C ALA A 66 -21.35 2.17 -3.48
N SER A 67 -21.33 0.84 -3.67
CA SER A 67 -21.19 0.22 -5.00
C SER A 67 -22.34 0.64 -5.93
N ASP A 68 -23.58 0.54 -5.43
CA ASP A 68 -24.76 0.97 -6.18
C ASP A 68 -24.72 2.46 -6.54
N MET A 69 -24.32 3.29 -5.57
CA MET A 69 -24.15 4.74 -5.78
C MET A 69 -23.11 5.00 -6.89
N ALA A 70 -21.97 4.33 -6.83
CA ALA A 70 -20.89 4.50 -7.81
C ALA A 70 -21.36 4.14 -9.23
N GLN A 71 -22.09 3.04 -9.38
CA GLN A 71 -22.60 2.59 -10.67
C GLN A 71 -23.62 3.61 -11.25
N LYS A 72 -24.58 4.05 -10.44
CA LYS A 72 -25.56 5.08 -10.85
C LYS A 72 -24.87 6.38 -11.22
N TRP A 73 -23.84 6.76 -10.46
CA TRP A 73 -23.04 7.97 -10.75
C TRP A 73 -22.36 7.86 -12.11
N ARG A 74 -21.74 6.69 -12.42
CA ARG A 74 -21.09 6.48 -13.72
C ARG A 74 -22.07 6.65 -14.89
N GLU A 75 -23.30 6.12 -14.74
CA GLU A 75 -24.34 6.23 -15.80
C GLU A 75 -24.71 7.70 -16.11
N THR A 76 -24.60 8.58 -15.12
CA THR A 76 -24.99 9.98 -15.23
C THR A 76 -23.81 10.96 -15.24
N ALA A 77 -22.57 10.43 -15.32
CA ALA A 77 -21.36 11.26 -15.31
C ALA A 77 -21.32 12.19 -16.52
N GLU A 78 -21.07 13.46 -16.28
CA GLU A 78 -21.01 14.50 -17.31
C GLU A 78 -19.58 14.88 -17.68
N THR A 79 -18.61 14.54 -16.82
CA THR A 79 -17.20 14.90 -17.02
C THR A 79 -16.30 13.67 -16.87
N GLN A 80 -15.13 13.74 -17.48
CA GLN A 80 -14.09 12.69 -17.33
C GLN A 80 -13.68 12.54 -15.85
N LEU A 81 -13.61 13.63 -15.09
CA LEU A 81 -13.31 13.60 -13.66
C LEU A 81 -14.39 12.81 -12.89
N GLU A 82 -15.67 13.01 -13.21
CA GLU A 82 -16.75 12.25 -12.58
C GLU A 82 -16.67 10.76 -12.92
N LEU A 83 -16.29 10.39 -14.15
CA LEU A 83 -16.05 8.99 -14.51
C LEU A 83 -14.93 8.41 -13.64
N ALA A 84 -13.78 9.09 -13.56
CA ALA A 84 -12.66 8.65 -12.73
C ALA A 84 -13.06 8.52 -11.25
N GLN A 85 -13.79 9.51 -10.72
CA GLN A 85 -14.20 9.51 -9.31
C GLN A 85 -15.25 8.43 -9.01
N SER A 86 -16.16 8.16 -9.94
CA SER A 86 -17.15 7.08 -9.77
C SER A 86 -16.48 5.70 -9.77
N ALA A 87 -15.50 5.48 -10.65
CA ALA A 87 -14.70 4.24 -10.64
C ALA A 87 -13.84 4.13 -9.37
N HIS A 88 -13.30 5.25 -8.88
CA HIS A 88 -12.57 5.29 -7.60
C HIS A 88 -13.50 4.87 -6.44
N CYS A 89 -14.70 5.45 -6.38
CA CYS A 89 -15.75 5.08 -5.42
C CYS A 89 -16.03 3.57 -5.48
N LEU A 90 -16.29 3.05 -6.68
CA LEU A 90 -16.55 1.62 -6.88
C LEU A 90 -15.40 0.75 -6.36
N GLY A 91 -14.16 1.13 -6.67
CA GLY A 91 -12.98 0.40 -6.19
C GLY A 91 -12.92 0.34 -4.66
N LEU A 92 -13.21 1.46 -3.98
CA LEU A 92 -13.22 1.51 -2.52
C LEU A 92 -14.32 0.60 -1.93
N ALA A 93 -15.52 0.63 -2.50
CA ALA A 93 -16.63 -0.24 -2.09
C ALA A 93 -16.26 -1.72 -2.27
N LEU A 94 -15.67 -2.08 -3.41
CA LEU A 94 -15.29 -3.46 -3.71
C LEU A 94 -14.16 -3.97 -2.78
N VAL A 95 -13.23 -3.12 -2.38
CA VAL A 95 -12.24 -3.47 -1.35
C VAL A 95 -12.94 -3.85 -0.03
N ARG A 96 -13.96 -3.11 0.36
CA ARG A 96 -14.72 -3.39 1.60
C ARG A 96 -15.56 -4.67 1.51
N LEU A 97 -15.92 -5.06 0.30
CA LEU A 97 -16.66 -6.32 0.01
C LEU A 97 -15.70 -7.51 -0.23
N ASP A 98 -14.40 -7.32 -0.03
CA ASP A 98 -13.35 -8.31 -0.30
C ASP A 98 -13.29 -8.76 -1.77
N ASP A 99 -13.92 -8.02 -2.70
CA ASP A 99 -13.78 -8.23 -4.14
C ASP A 99 -12.54 -7.49 -4.65
N PHE A 100 -11.37 -8.03 -4.34
CA PHE A 100 -10.10 -7.40 -4.70
C PHE A 100 -9.83 -7.41 -6.22
N GLU A 101 -10.41 -8.37 -6.95
CA GLU A 101 -10.29 -8.40 -8.42
C GLU A 101 -11.11 -7.27 -9.05
N GLY A 102 -12.36 -7.13 -8.66
CA GLY A 102 -13.19 -6.00 -9.08
C GLY A 102 -12.59 -4.65 -8.68
N ALA A 103 -12.08 -4.56 -7.46
CA ALA A 103 -11.42 -3.34 -6.95
C ALA A 103 -10.21 -2.95 -7.80
N GLN A 104 -9.35 -3.92 -8.14
CA GLN A 104 -8.17 -3.69 -8.99
C GLN A 104 -8.59 -3.14 -10.37
N GLN A 105 -9.61 -3.77 -10.99
CA GLN A 105 -10.14 -3.32 -12.28
C GLN A 105 -10.74 -1.91 -12.19
N ALA A 106 -11.50 -1.62 -11.13
CA ALA A 106 -12.12 -0.30 -10.91
C ALA A 106 -11.05 0.79 -10.74
N PHE A 107 -9.99 0.53 -9.98
CA PHE A 107 -8.90 1.49 -9.81
C PHE A 107 -8.08 1.68 -11.10
N ASP A 108 -7.85 0.62 -11.89
CA ASP A 108 -7.19 0.75 -13.19
C ASP A 108 -8.03 1.60 -14.15
N LEU A 109 -9.34 1.36 -14.16
CA LEU A 109 -10.29 2.15 -14.95
C LEU A 109 -10.25 3.63 -14.50
N ALA A 110 -10.36 3.87 -13.19
CA ALA A 110 -10.30 5.21 -12.61
C ALA A 110 -9.02 5.94 -13.03
N ALA A 111 -7.85 5.28 -12.92
CA ALA A 111 -6.56 5.89 -13.27
C ALA A 111 -6.50 6.27 -14.75
N GLY A 112 -7.10 5.44 -15.62
CA GLY A 112 -7.17 5.71 -17.06
C GLY A 112 -8.16 6.81 -17.44
N GLU A 113 -9.11 7.11 -16.56
CA GLU A 113 -10.13 8.14 -16.79
C GLU A 113 -9.80 9.49 -16.13
N VAL A 114 -8.72 9.58 -15.37
CA VAL A 114 -8.28 10.86 -14.78
C VAL A 114 -7.94 11.83 -15.92
N PRO A 115 -8.48 13.07 -15.89
CA PRO A 115 -8.11 14.08 -16.89
C PRO A 115 -6.62 14.40 -16.90
N ASP A 116 -6.10 14.81 -18.05
CA ASP A 116 -4.70 15.25 -18.18
C ASP A 116 -4.39 16.36 -17.16
N GLY A 117 -3.16 16.34 -16.64
CA GLY A 117 -2.69 17.34 -15.69
C GLY A 117 -2.93 16.99 -14.22
N ALA A 118 -3.38 15.77 -13.92
CA ALA A 118 -3.58 15.33 -12.54
C ALA A 118 -2.77 14.05 -12.21
N PRO A 119 -1.44 14.04 -12.48
CA PRO A 119 -0.64 12.82 -12.29
C PRO A 119 -0.60 12.33 -10.84
N ALA A 120 -0.71 13.21 -9.83
CA ALA A 120 -0.78 12.79 -8.44
C ALA A 120 -2.02 11.92 -8.17
N TYR A 121 -3.14 12.22 -8.80
CA TYR A 121 -4.36 11.41 -8.66
C TYR A 121 -4.19 10.05 -9.38
N GLN A 122 -3.63 10.07 -10.60
CA GLN A 122 -3.30 8.84 -11.33
C GLN A 122 -2.35 7.93 -10.52
N ALA A 123 -1.35 8.52 -9.85
CA ALA A 123 -0.42 7.79 -8.98
C ALA A 123 -1.15 7.08 -7.84
N ARG A 124 -2.04 7.80 -7.14
CA ARG A 124 -2.80 7.23 -6.02
C ARG A 124 -3.71 6.08 -6.48
N LEU A 125 -4.42 6.26 -7.59
CA LEU A 125 -5.32 5.21 -8.14
C LEU A 125 -4.52 3.99 -8.59
N SER A 126 -3.38 4.19 -9.26
CA SER A 126 -2.48 3.09 -9.67
C SER A 126 -1.94 2.34 -8.45
N ALA A 127 -1.62 3.06 -7.37
CA ALA A 127 -1.18 2.43 -6.11
C ALA A 127 -2.31 1.61 -5.46
N MET A 128 -3.56 2.11 -5.51
CA MET A 128 -4.74 1.37 -5.02
C MET A 128 -4.96 0.09 -5.84
N SER A 129 -4.83 0.16 -7.18
CA SER A 129 -4.87 -1.01 -8.06
C SER A 129 -3.79 -2.03 -7.65
N GLY A 130 -2.56 -1.54 -7.44
CA GLY A 130 -1.44 -2.39 -6.99
C GLY A 130 -1.73 -3.08 -5.67
N ASN A 131 -2.27 -2.36 -4.70
CA ASN A 131 -2.63 -2.92 -3.39
C ASN A 131 -3.73 -3.98 -3.52
N ALA A 132 -4.75 -3.75 -4.35
CA ALA A 132 -5.80 -4.73 -4.62
C ALA A 132 -5.23 -5.99 -5.29
N ALA A 133 -4.28 -5.85 -6.21
CA ALA A 133 -3.58 -6.98 -6.84
C ALA A 133 -2.74 -7.76 -5.80
N MET A 134 -2.07 -7.07 -4.89
CA MET A 134 -1.32 -7.71 -3.79
C MET A 134 -2.25 -8.52 -2.88
N ALA A 135 -3.44 -7.98 -2.57
CA ALA A 135 -4.45 -8.66 -1.75
C ALA A 135 -4.96 -9.95 -2.43
N GLN A 136 -5.00 -9.98 -3.78
CA GLN A 136 -5.33 -11.18 -4.57
C GLN A 136 -4.17 -12.21 -4.60
N GLY A 137 -2.99 -11.90 -4.06
CA GLY A 137 -1.81 -12.74 -4.22
C GLY A 137 -1.22 -12.67 -5.63
N LYS A 138 -1.43 -11.57 -6.35
CA LYS A 138 -0.94 -11.35 -7.72
C LYS A 138 0.18 -10.29 -7.73
N PRO A 139 1.36 -10.56 -7.12
CA PRO A 139 2.40 -9.54 -6.98
C PRO A 139 3.00 -9.03 -8.31
N ALA A 140 2.93 -9.81 -9.38
CA ALA A 140 3.38 -9.35 -10.71
C ALA A 140 2.48 -8.23 -11.24
N ILE A 141 1.16 -8.34 -11.06
CA ILE A 141 0.20 -7.29 -11.42
C ILE A 141 0.41 -6.07 -10.52
N GLY A 142 0.58 -6.32 -9.22
CA GLY A 142 0.88 -5.26 -8.24
C GLY A 142 2.12 -4.46 -8.61
N GLU A 143 3.23 -5.14 -8.97
CA GLU A 143 4.49 -4.49 -9.35
C GLU A 143 4.30 -3.57 -10.56
N LEU A 144 3.55 -4.02 -11.57
CA LEU A 144 3.26 -3.20 -12.75
C LEU A 144 2.44 -1.95 -12.39
N ALA A 145 1.42 -2.11 -11.55
CA ALA A 145 0.57 -1.00 -11.11
C ALA A 145 1.39 0.01 -10.26
N PHE A 146 2.21 -0.47 -9.33
CA PHE A 146 3.10 0.40 -8.54
C PHE A 146 4.17 1.07 -9.43
N GLY A 147 4.63 0.39 -10.48
CA GLY A 147 5.54 0.99 -11.47
C GLY A 147 4.91 2.22 -12.14
N ARG A 148 3.65 2.10 -12.57
CA ARG A 148 2.89 3.23 -13.12
C ARG A 148 2.74 4.34 -12.07
N ALA A 149 2.41 3.96 -10.82
CA ALA A 149 2.24 4.92 -9.72
C ALA A 149 3.53 5.72 -9.47
N VAL A 150 4.71 5.07 -9.50
CA VAL A 150 6.03 5.73 -9.36
C VAL A 150 6.22 6.75 -10.49
N SER A 151 5.90 6.38 -11.74
CA SER A 151 6.05 7.29 -12.89
C SER A 151 5.16 8.52 -12.74
N TYR A 152 3.89 8.34 -12.39
CA TYR A 152 2.95 9.45 -12.18
C TYR A 152 3.33 10.32 -10.97
N ALA A 153 3.82 9.73 -9.88
CA ALA A 153 4.26 10.49 -8.71
C ALA A 153 5.48 11.37 -9.04
N ALA A 154 6.40 10.84 -9.85
CA ALA A 154 7.56 11.60 -10.35
C ALA A 154 7.11 12.76 -11.26
N GLU A 155 6.15 12.49 -12.15
CA GLU A 155 5.56 13.53 -13.02
C GLU A 155 4.88 14.63 -12.19
N ALA A 156 4.23 14.27 -11.10
CA ALA A 156 3.59 15.21 -10.17
C ALA A 156 4.61 16.03 -9.36
N GLY A 157 5.87 15.61 -9.30
CA GLY A 157 6.88 16.22 -8.43
C GLY A 157 6.61 15.99 -6.93
N ASP A 158 5.77 15.00 -6.59
CA ASP A 158 5.37 14.72 -5.21
C ASP A 158 6.32 13.67 -4.62
N THR A 159 7.35 14.14 -3.92
CA THR A 159 8.41 13.27 -3.36
C THR A 159 7.89 12.35 -2.26
N VAL A 160 6.91 12.81 -1.47
CA VAL A 160 6.29 11.99 -0.39
C VAL A 160 5.48 10.85 -1.02
N LEU A 161 4.68 11.16 -2.05
CA LEU A 161 3.93 10.15 -2.80
C LEU A 161 4.90 9.18 -3.51
N SER A 162 5.96 9.70 -4.15
CA SER A 162 6.99 8.87 -4.79
C SER A 162 7.61 7.88 -3.81
N ALA A 163 7.96 8.34 -2.61
CA ALA A 163 8.50 7.47 -1.56
C ALA A 163 7.49 6.40 -1.14
N SER A 164 6.23 6.80 -0.92
CA SER A 164 5.17 5.88 -0.49
C SER A 164 4.95 4.76 -1.53
N VAL A 165 4.79 5.12 -2.81
CA VAL A 165 4.53 4.12 -3.87
C VAL A 165 5.76 3.25 -4.15
N SER A 166 6.99 3.79 -3.99
CA SER A 166 8.22 3.01 -4.10
C SER A 166 8.34 1.95 -3.01
N VAL A 167 7.89 2.27 -1.79
CA VAL A 167 7.78 1.29 -0.68
C VAL A 167 6.80 0.17 -1.05
N ASP A 168 5.65 0.50 -1.60
CA ASP A 168 4.66 -0.52 -1.99
C ASP A 168 5.18 -1.37 -3.16
N ARG A 169 5.87 -0.76 -4.13
CA ARG A 169 6.55 -1.48 -5.21
C ARG A 169 7.60 -2.45 -4.66
N ALA A 170 8.38 -2.02 -3.67
CA ALA A 170 9.38 -2.89 -3.04
C ALA A 170 8.74 -4.13 -2.40
N ARG A 171 7.56 -3.98 -1.78
CA ARG A 171 6.82 -5.14 -1.22
C ARG A 171 6.45 -6.15 -2.31
N ALA A 172 5.96 -5.67 -3.46
CA ALA A 172 5.64 -6.54 -4.60
C ALA A 172 6.89 -7.24 -5.14
N LEU A 173 8.00 -6.51 -5.26
CA LEU A 173 9.29 -7.05 -5.72
C LEU A 173 9.82 -8.13 -4.76
N VAL A 174 9.69 -7.93 -3.45
CA VAL A 174 10.05 -8.96 -2.44
C VAL A 174 9.18 -10.21 -2.63
N ALA A 175 7.87 -10.04 -2.84
CA ALA A 175 6.95 -11.17 -3.07
C ALA A 175 7.30 -11.95 -4.34
N LEU A 176 7.93 -11.28 -5.32
CA LEU A 176 8.43 -11.90 -6.57
C LEU A 176 9.85 -12.49 -6.42
N GLY A 177 10.49 -12.36 -5.26
CA GLY A 177 11.88 -12.79 -5.04
C GLY A 177 12.91 -11.84 -5.68
N ARG A 178 12.50 -10.68 -6.20
CA ARG A 178 13.35 -9.69 -6.90
C ARG A 178 14.01 -8.75 -5.90
N ASN A 179 14.72 -9.35 -4.96
CA ASN A 179 15.30 -8.65 -3.80
C ASN A 179 16.31 -7.54 -4.15
N UNK A 180 16.90 -7.45 -5.04
CA UNK A 180 17.71 -6.54 -5.48
C UNK A 180 17.08 -5.30 -5.92
N GLU A 181 16.10 -5.60 -6.72
CA GLU A 181 15.31 -4.46 -7.18
C GLU A 181 14.50 -3.85 -6.03
N ALA A 182 14.02 -4.66 -5.16
CA ALA A 182 13.40 -4.17 -3.91
C ALA A 182 14.34 -3.26 -3.10
N UNK A 183 15.45 -3.48 -3.01
CA UNK A 183 16.31 -2.78 -2.39
C UNK A 183 16.53 -1.50 -2.95
N LYS A 184 16.69 -1.50 -4.22
CA LYS A 184 16.81 -0.24 -4.96
C LYS A 184 15.58 0.66 -4.74
N ALA A 185 14.39 0.12 -4.91
CA ALA A 185 13.14 0.86 -4.69
C ALA A 185 13.07 1.45 -3.26
N LEU A 186 13.51 0.70 -2.24
CA LEU A 186 13.54 1.21 -0.86
C LEU A 186 14.60 2.32 -0.68
N ALA A 187 15.74 2.23 -1.35
CA ALA A 187 16.75 3.30 -1.32
C ALA A 187 16.20 4.58 -1.97
N GLU A 188 15.52 4.44 -3.09
CA GLU A 188 14.83 5.55 -3.76
C GLU A 188 13.79 6.19 -2.83
N ALA A 189 12.99 5.37 -2.13
CA ALA A 189 12.00 5.85 -1.17
C ALA A 189 12.65 6.67 -0.04
N ARG A 190 13.75 6.18 0.54
CA ARG A 190 14.46 6.88 1.63
C ARG A 190 15.14 8.17 1.14
N THR A 191 15.50 8.23 -0.15
CA THR A 191 16.06 9.44 -0.76
C THR A 191 14.96 10.49 -1.03
N SER A 192 13.81 10.05 -1.53
CA SER A 192 12.68 10.93 -1.87
C SER A 192 12.01 11.50 -0.62
N ASP A 193 11.92 10.70 0.44
CA ASP A 193 11.36 11.13 1.73
C ASP A 193 12.17 10.47 2.87
N PRO A 194 13.23 11.14 3.35
CA PRO A 194 14.03 10.62 4.48
C PRO A 194 13.25 10.48 5.79
N ALA A 195 12.10 11.13 5.92
CA ALA A 195 11.23 11.04 7.10
C ALA A 195 10.26 9.85 7.04
N ASN A 196 10.28 9.07 5.97
CA ASN A 196 9.40 7.90 5.80
C ASN A 196 9.90 6.71 6.65
N ALA A 197 9.42 6.62 7.88
CA ALA A 197 9.80 5.54 8.82
C ALA A 197 9.54 4.14 8.24
N ARG A 198 8.48 3.99 7.41
CA ARG A 198 8.13 2.72 6.78
C ARG A 198 9.19 2.28 5.77
N ALA A 199 9.75 3.21 5.00
CA ALA A 199 10.84 2.92 4.06
C ALA A 199 12.08 2.40 4.81
N TRP A 200 12.43 3.03 5.95
CA TRP A 200 13.55 2.60 6.78
C TRP A 200 13.29 1.22 7.42
N LEU A 201 12.09 1.00 7.97
CA LEU A 201 11.70 -0.29 8.56
C LEU A 201 11.79 -1.43 7.54
N LEU A 202 11.21 -1.23 6.34
CA LEU A 202 11.21 -2.29 5.32
C LEU A 202 12.62 -2.51 4.73
N SER A 203 13.46 -1.45 4.68
CA SER A 203 14.88 -1.62 4.34
C SER A 203 15.58 -2.52 5.36
N ALA A 204 15.38 -2.25 6.65
CA ALA A 204 15.97 -3.04 7.73
C ALA A 204 15.53 -4.51 7.65
N THR A 205 14.22 -4.74 7.45
CA THR A 205 13.66 -6.08 7.32
C THR A 205 14.29 -6.83 6.13
N LEU A 206 14.41 -6.16 4.99
CA LEU A 206 15.00 -6.77 3.78
C LEU A 206 16.49 -7.04 4.00
N SER A 207 17.25 -6.09 4.56
CA SER A 207 18.68 -6.26 4.87
C SER A 207 18.89 -7.46 5.85
N ARG A 208 18.06 -7.56 6.90
CA ARG A 208 18.10 -8.69 7.84
C ARG A 208 17.83 -10.02 7.12
N ARG A 209 16.82 -10.07 6.25
CA ARG A 209 16.48 -11.29 5.48
C ARG A 209 17.60 -11.72 4.52
N LEU A 210 18.42 -10.75 4.10
CA LEU A 210 19.61 -10.98 3.26
C LEU A 210 20.89 -11.17 4.11
N GLU A 211 20.74 -11.34 5.41
CA GLU A 211 21.82 -11.56 6.39
C GLU A 211 22.82 -10.39 6.50
N ARG A 212 22.41 -9.20 6.04
CA ARG A 212 23.21 -7.96 6.12
C ARG A 212 22.90 -7.24 7.44
N LEU A 213 23.27 -7.87 8.57
CA LEU A 213 22.85 -7.41 9.90
C LEU A 213 23.38 -5.99 10.25
N GLY A 214 24.57 -5.60 9.75
CA GLY A 214 25.12 -4.25 9.95
C GLY A 214 24.22 -3.20 9.30
N GLU A 215 23.86 -3.37 8.02
CA GLU A 215 22.94 -2.47 7.32
C GLU A 215 21.56 -2.46 7.99
N ALA A 216 21.06 -3.62 8.39
CA ALA A 216 19.77 -3.73 9.06
C ALA A 216 19.76 -2.90 10.36
N GLN A 217 20.87 -2.94 11.13
CA GLN A 217 21.00 -2.19 12.38
C GLN A 217 20.96 -0.68 12.13
N GLU A 218 21.69 -0.19 11.14
CA GLU A 218 21.68 1.24 10.78
C GLU A 218 20.28 1.70 10.36
N GLN A 219 19.62 0.90 9.53
CA GLN A 219 18.31 1.22 8.99
C GLN A 219 17.23 1.19 10.05
N ILE A 220 17.25 0.19 10.97
CA ILE A 220 16.24 0.12 12.03
C ILE A 220 16.43 1.23 13.06
N ALA A 221 17.65 1.69 13.30
CA ALA A 221 17.93 2.83 14.17
C ALA A 221 17.27 4.11 13.63
N GLN A 222 17.32 4.31 12.30
CA GLN A 222 16.62 5.44 11.66
C GLN A 222 15.10 5.30 11.80
N ALA A 223 14.56 4.11 11.55
CA ALA A 223 13.11 3.86 11.72
C ALA A 223 12.68 4.15 13.18
N ALA A 224 13.48 3.72 14.16
CA ALA A 224 13.19 3.93 15.58
C ALA A 224 13.24 5.42 15.97
N THR A 225 14.14 6.20 15.36
CA THR A 225 14.20 7.65 15.57
C THR A 225 12.93 8.34 15.04
N LEU A 226 12.45 7.90 13.88
CA LEU A 226 11.30 8.51 13.21
C LEU A 226 9.96 8.04 13.79
N ALA A 227 9.87 6.79 14.25
CA ALA A 227 8.63 6.20 14.74
C ALA A 227 8.90 5.31 15.98
N PRO A 228 9.30 5.93 17.12
CA PRO A 228 9.69 5.18 18.33
C PRO A 228 8.55 4.36 18.96
N GLN A 229 7.31 4.67 18.64
CA GLN A 229 6.13 3.95 19.15
C GLN A 229 5.52 2.95 18.16
N UNK A 230 5.95 2.48 16.87
CA UNK A 230 5.60 1.71 16.12
C UNK A 230 5.90 0.53 16.51
N PRO A 231 5.03 -0.36 17.02
CA PRO A 231 5.35 -1.70 17.53
C PRO A 231 6.17 -2.56 16.55
N ALA A 232 5.88 -2.44 15.26
CA ALA A 232 6.64 -3.16 14.20
C ALA A 232 8.12 -2.78 14.18
N VAL A 233 8.43 -1.51 14.49
CA VAL A 233 9.83 -1.03 14.57
C VAL A 233 10.52 -1.67 15.78
N GLY A 234 9.88 -1.65 16.95
CA GLY A 234 10.40 -2.27 18.16
C GLY A 234 10.62 -3.78 17.98
N LEU A 235 9.65 -4.45 17.37
CA LEU A 235 9.75 -5.90 17.10
C LEU A 235 10.94 -6.19 16.17
N GLU A 236 11.06 -5.48 15.05
CA GLU A 236 12.16 -5.69 14.08
C GLU A 236 13.52 -5.36 14.71
N ALA A 237 13.59 -4.29 15.53
CA ALA A 237 14.82 -3.93 16.25
C ALA A 237 15.26 -5.07 17.19
N GLY A 238 14.31 -5.63 17.93
CA GLY A 238 14.57 -6.78 18.81
C GLY A 238 15.08 -7.98 18.05
N VAL A 239 14.48 -8.31 16.91
CA VAL A 239 14.91 -9.45 16.07
C VAL A 239 16.32 -9.20 15.52
N ILE A 240 16.62 -8.02 15.02
CA ILE A 240 17.96 -7.68 14.50
C ILE A 240 19.01 -7.77 15.62
N ALA A 241 18.70 -7.25 16.82
CA ALA A 241 19.58 -7.31 17.98
C ALA A 241 19.86 -8.75 18.40
N ALA A 242 18.81 -9.57 18.49
CA ALA A 242 18.94 -11.00 18.85
C ALA A 242 19.83 -11.77 17.85
N LEU A 243 19.59 -11.57 16.55
CA LEU A 243 20.39 -12.19 15.48
C LEU A 243 21.85 -11.70 15.50
N SER A 244 22.10 -10.51 16.04
CA SER A 244 23.45 -9.94 16.17
C SER A 244 24.13 -10.32 17.51
N GLY A 245 23.51 -11.19 18.31
CA GLY A 245 24.04 -11.63 19.59
C GLY A 245 23.93 -10.60 20.73
N ARG A 246 23.11 -9.55 20.53
CA ARG A 246 22.92 -8.46 21.50
C ARG A 246 21.62 -8.69 22.30
N GLU A 247 21.64 -9.75 23.13
CA GLU A 247 20.45 -10.23 23.83
C GLU A 247 19.78 -9.19 24.72
N GLU A 248 20.56 -8.40 25.46
CA GLU A 248 20.05 -7.37 26.36
C GLU A 248 19.31 -6.26 25.59
N GLU A 249 19.83 -5.88 24.43
CA GLU A 249 19.20 -4.91 23.54
C GLU A 249 17.90 -5.49 22.94
N ALA A 250 17.95 -6.78 22.55
CA ALA A 250 16.77 -7.49 22.06
C ALA A 250 15.64 -7.51 23.10
N ARG A 251 15.97 -7.84 24.35
CA ARG A 251 14.99 -7.84 25.46
C ARG A 251 14.34 -6.48 25.63
N ARG A 252 15.17 -5.42 25.71
CA ARG A 252 14.65 -4.04 25.85
C ARG A 252 13.70 -3.65 24.69
N SER A 253 14.07 -4.03 23.47
CA SER A 253 13.23 -3.73 22.28
C SER A 253 11.89 -4.49 22.35
N PHE A 254 11.91 -5.78 22.68
CA PHE A 254 10.68 -6.59 22.83
C PHE A 254 9.81 -6.09 23.98
N ASP A 255 10.41 -5.73 25.14
CA ASP A 255 9.69 -5.19 26.30
C ASP A 255 8.99 -3.87 25.91
N SER A 256 9.65 -3.02 25.10
CA SER A 256 9.04 -1.77 24.63
C SER A 256 7.78 -2.01 23.79
N VAL A 257 7.77 -3.08 22.97
CA VAL A 257 6.58 -3.47 22.19
C VAL A 257 5.41 -3.82 23.11
N LEU A 258 5.70 -4.60 24.18
CA LEU A 258 4.67 -4.98 25.17
C LEU A 258 4.11 -3.78 25.91
N LEU A 259 4.94 -2.74 26.11
CA LEU A 259 4.54 -1.54 26.82
C LEU A 259 3.64 -0.64 25.97
N VAL A 260 4.00 -0.45 24.67
CA VAL A 260 3.29 0.51 23.81
C VAL A 260 2.04 -0.08 23.15
N ALA A 261 2.00 -1.41 22.92
CA ALA A 261 0.89 -2.02 22.19
C ALA A 261 0.66 -3.47 22.70
N PRO A 262 0.26 -3.66 23.98
CA PRO A 262 0.22 -4.99 24.63
C PRO A 262 -0.69 -6.01 23.95
N GLU A 263 -1.71 -5.57 23.21
CA GLU A 263 -2.69 -6.45 22.56
C GLU A 263 -2.41 -6.68 21.07
N SER A 264 -1.29 -6.13 20.55
CA SER A 264 -0.96 -6.25 19.11
C SER A 264 -0.39 -7.63 18.76
N ASP A 265 -0.42 -7.95 17.47
CA ASP A 265 0.25 -9.13 16.92
C ASP A 265 1.76 -9.06 17.17
N GLU A 266 2.33 -7.86 17.12
CA GLU A 266 3.74 -7.63 17.43
C GLU A 266 4.06 -7.99 18.88
N ALA A 267 3.18 -7.63 19.82
CA ALA A 267 3.36 -7.98 21.23
C ALA A 267 3.31 -9.50 21.43
N THR A 268 2.40 -10.18 20.75
CA THR A 268 2.31 -11.64 20.79
C THR A 268 3.64 -12.29 20.32
N ARG A 269 4.19 -11.79 19.22
CA ARG A 269 5.49 -12.26 18.72
C ARG A 269 6.65 -11.89 19.65
N ALA A 270 6.61 -10.68 20.22
CA ALA A 270 7.63 -10.23 21.17
C ALA A 270 7.69 -11.14 22.41
N ARG A 271 6.53 -11.53 22.98
CA ARG A 271 6.46 -12.49 24.09
C ARG A 271 7.11 -13.82 23.71
N ALA A 272 6.81 -14.34 22.52
CA ALA A 272 7.39 -15.60 22.05
C ALA A 272 8.93 -15.51 21.92
N TYR A 273 9.47 -14.38 21.45
CA TYR A 273 10.91 -14.17 21.36
C TYR A 273 11.56 -14.03 22.75
N LEU A 274 10.92 -13.32 23.68
CA LEU A 274 11.40 -13.17 25.06
C LEU A 274 11.51 -14.54 25.76
N GLU A 275 10.57 -15.45 25.51
CA GLU A 275 10.64 -16.83 26.05
C GLU A 275 11.86 -17.59 25.50
N GLN A 276 12.21 -17.38 24.23
CA GLN A 276 13.39 -18.02 23.60
C GLN A 276 14.71 -17.47 24.12
N LEU A 277 14.71 -16.23 24.61
CA LEU A 277 15.90 -15.58 25.16
C LEU A 277 16.13 -15.89 26.66
N LYS A 278 15.24 -16.66 27.28
CA LYS A 278 15.45 -17.09 28.68
C LYS A 278 16.64 -18.04 28.76
N PRO A 279 17.50 -17.90 29.82
CA PRO A 279 18.67 -18.77 29.99
C PRO A 279 18.29 -20.24 30.24
#